data_729b8481623b14144de1caaedbc42839
#
_entry.id   729b8481623b14144de1caaedbc42839
#
_cell.length_a   1.000
_cell.length_b   1.000
_cell.length_c   1.000
_cell.angle_alpha   90.00
_cell.angle_beta   90.00
_cell.angle_gamma   90.00
#
_symmetry.space_group_name_H-M   'P 1'
#
loop_
_entity.id
_entity.type
_entity.pdbx_description
1 polymer ?
#
loop_
_entity_poly.entity_id
_entity_poly.type
_entity_poly.pdbx_seq_one_letter_code
_entity_poly.pdbx_strand_id
1 'polypeptide(L)'
;MDIYLTIEEKYLQAIDELWYGEPPKALQLLNEIIANDPLYARAHYQLGKIYYYEISDYQAAGYHFKTCAELEPQFPDVYYHYLRLMVFLNMEKQFKLVSEKALQVPGVNYASIYNLIGLFAEKKRVWAGAIDAYRNALLEATSKNEKDYIEESIERVKEKKRQMKKYNYELSN
;
A
#
# COMPACT_ATOMS: atom_id res chain seq x y z
N MET A 1 13.45 33.36 -22.74
CA MET A 1 13.63 32.06 -23.40
C MET A 1 12.96 31.05 -22.48
N ASP A 2 11.70 30.73 -22.79
CA ASP A 2 10.96 29.79 -21.93
C ASP A 2 11.59 28.40 -22.14
N ILE A 3 12.23 27.91 -21.09
CA ILE A 3 12.78 26.54 -21.09
C ILE A 3 11.58 25.62 -20.95
N TYR A 4 11.11 25.05 -22.06
CA TYR A 4 10.10 24.00 -22.03
C TYR A 4 10.76 22.73 -21.48
N LEU A 5 10.46 22.43 -20.21
CA LEU A 5 10.89 21.17 -19.60
C LEU A 5 10.18 20.00 -20.28
N THR A 6 10.91 18.94 -20.54
CA THR A 6 10.34 17.64 -20.92
C THR A 6 9.48 17.08 -19.80
N ILE A 7 8.62 16.10 -20.08
CA ILE A 7 7.81 15.43 -19.05
C ILE A 7 8.70 14.81 -17.96
N GLU A 8 9.82 14.21 -18.36
CA GLU A 8 10.78 13.60 -17.43
C GLU A 8 11.44 14.65 -16.52
N GLU A 9 11.86 15.78 -17.07
CA GLU A 9 12.44 16.88 -16.28
C GLU A 9 11.42 17.48 -15.31
N LYS A 10 10.15 17.63 -15.73
CA LYS A 10 9.07 18.06 -14.84
C LYS A 10 8.83 17.04 -13.73
N TYR A 11 8.89 15.74 -14.03
CA TYR A 11 8.74 14.70 -13.04
C TYR A 11 9.86 14.74 -12.00
N LEU A 12 11.11 14.86 -12.42
CA LEU A 12 12.25 15.00 -11.53
C LEU A 12 12.11 16.25 -10.64
N GLN A 13 11.69 17.38 -11.22
CA GLN A 13 11.41 18.59 -10.44
C GLN A 13 10.29 18.37 -9.42
N ALA A 14 9.22 17.65 -9.78
CA ALA A 14 8.15 17.32 -8.85
C ALA A 14 8.64 16.43 -7.69
N ILE A 15 9.55 15.49 -7.97
CA ILE A 15 10.18 14.66 -6.92
C ILE A 15 11.04 15.50 -5.99
N ASP A 16 11.84 16.44 -6.53
CA ASP A 16 12.65 17.35 -5.71
C ASP A 16 11.77 18.21 -4.80
N GLU A 17 10.65 18.72 -5.31
CA GLU A 17 9.68 19.49 -4.50
C GLU A 17 9.02 18.62 -3.42
N LEU A 18 8.81 17.32 -3.63
CA LEU A 18 8.30 16.42 -2.59
C LEU A 18 9.28 16.15 -1.47
N TRP A 19 10.59 16.15 -1.77
CA TRP A 19 11.62 15.79 -0.79
C TRP A 19 12.21 16.98 -0.06
N TYR A 20 12.37 18.11 -0.77
CA TYR A 20 13.17 19.23 -0.30
C TYR A 20 12.46 20.60 -0.46
N GLY A 21 11.30 20.64 -1.08
CA GLY A 21 10.62 21.87 -1.44
C GLY A 21 9.17 21.96 -0.93
N GLU A 22 8.28 22.36 -1.83
CA GLU A 22 6.89 22.67 -1.53
C GLU A 22 5.93 21.60 -2.09
N PRO A 23 5.26 20.78 -1.25
CA PRO A 23 4.29 19.76 -1.70
C PRO A 23 3.19 20.31 -2.62
N PRO A 24 2.63 21.53 -2.44
CA PRO A 24 1.67 22.08 -3.40
C PRO A 24 2.22 22.28 -4.80
N LYS A 25 3.50 22.64 -4.93
CA LYS A 25 4.17 22.81 -6.22
C LYS A 25 4.41 21.44 -6.89
N ALA A 26 4.81 20.44 -6.11
CA ALA A 26 4.90 19.07 -6.62
C ALA A 26 3.54 18.59 -7.17
N LEU A 27 2.46 18.82 -6.43
CA LEU A 27 1.11 18.47 -6.85
C LEU A 27 0.73 19.15 -8.18
N GLN A 28 1.05 20.44 -8.33
CA GLN A 28 0.81 21.18 -9.58
C GLN A 28 1.58 20.55 -10.75
N LEU A 29 2.89 20.33 -10.59
CA LEU A 29 3.74 19.73 -11.63
C LEU A 29 3.25 18.34 -12.04
N LEU A 30 2.87 17.49 -11.09
CA LEU A 30 2.35 16.16 -11.38
C LEU A 30 1.00 16.22 -12.13
N ASN A 31 0.12 17.15 -11.78
CA ASN A 31 -1.13 17.38 -12.52
C ASN A 31 -0.87 17.89 -13.96
N GLU A 32 0.11 18.78 -14.16
CA GLU A 32 0.52 19.20 -15.48
C GLU A 32 1.07 18.02 -16.31
N ILE A 33 1.82 17.10 -15.69
CA ILE A 33 2.32 15.90 -16.36
C ILE A 33 1.15 15.06 -16.88
N ILE A 34 0.20 14.69 -16.01
CA ILE A 34 -0.93 13.84 -16.42
C ILE A 34 -1.92 14.55 -17.35
N ALA A 35 -1.95 15.88 -17.38
CA ALA A 35 -2.71 16.65 -18.36
C ALA A 35 -2.10 16.58 -19.77
N ASN A 36 -0.76 16.48 -19.86
CA ASN A 36 -0.04 16.35 -21.13
C ASN A 36 0.15 14.89 -21.57
N ASP A 37 0.41 14.00 -20.60
CA ASP A 37 0.55 12.55 -20.78
C ASP A 37 -0.23 11.79 -19.70
N PRO A 38 -1.50 11.47 -19.97
CA PRO A 38 -2.33 10.70 -19.02
C PRO A 38 -1.84 9.26 -18.78
N LEU A 39 -0.88 8.78 -19.56
CA LEU A 39 -0.34 7.42 -19.43
C LEU A 39 0.97 7.38 -18.65
N TYR A 40 1.42 8.49 -18.09
CA TYR A 40 2.64 8.55 -17.30
C TYR A 40 2.42 7.94 -15.89
N ALA A 41 2.60 6.63 -15.79
CA ALA A 41 2.29 5.82 -14.59
C ALA A 41 2.92 6.34 -13.29
N ARG A 42 4.17 6.82 -13.36
CA ARG A 42 4.91 7.31 -12.19
C ARG A 42 4.32 8.58 -11.59
N ALA A 43 3.75 9.47 -12.41
CA ALA A 43 3.03 10.64 -11.90
C ALA A 43 1.75 10.20 -11.15
N HIS A 44 1.00 9.24 -11.70
CA HIS A 44 -0.13 8.65 -11.00
C HIS A 44 0.26 8.03 -9.66
N TYR A 45 1.39 7.33 -9.59
CA TYR A 45 1.89 6.80 -8.32
C TYR A 45 2.13 7.89 -7.27
N GLN A 46 2.82 8.97 -7.64
CA GLN A 46 3.09 10.07 -6.69
C GLN A 46 1.81 10.82 -6.28
N LEU A 47 0.92 11.09 -7.25
CA LEU A 47 -0.40 11.67 -6.95
C LEU A 47 -1.19 10.79 -5.98
N GLY A 48 -1.21 9.48 -6.19
CA GLY A 48 -1.84 8.55 -5.26
C GLY A 48 -1.30 8.67 -3.84
N LYS A 49 0.02 8.82 -3.68
CA LYS A 49 0.64 9.04 -2.36
C LYS A 49 0.25 10.38 -1.74
N ILE A 50 0.30 11.47 -2.50
CA ILE A 50 -0.08 12.81 -2.01
C ILE A 50 -1.54 12.80 -1.55
N TYR A 51 -2.46 12.28 -2.37
CA TYR A 51 -3.87 12.21 -2.01
C TYR A 51 -4.13 11.33 -0.79
N TYR A 52 -3.38 10.24 -0.64
CA TYR A 52 -3.55 9.33 0.49
C TYR A 52 -2.98 9.87 1.80
N TYR A 53 -1.74 10.36 1.78
CA TYR A 53 -1.00 10.70 3.00
C TYR A 53 -1.15 12.16 3.43
N GLU A 54 -1.23 13.09 2.47
CA GLU A 54 -1.20 14.52 2.76
C GLU A 54 -2.62 15.15 2.73
N ILE A 55 -3.40 14.79 1.72
CA ILE A 55 -4.72 15.41 1.49
C ILE A 55 -5.85 14.61 2.14
N SER A 56 -5.65 13.29 2.33
CA SER A 56 -6.68 12.34 2.81
C SER A 56 -7.90 12.22 1.86
N ASP A 57 -7.70 12.49 0.58
CA ASP A 57 -8.70 12.17 -0.47
C ASP A 57 -8.48 10.72 -0.95
N TYR A 58 -9.15 9.79 -0.27
CA TYR A 58 -9.00 8.36 -0.53
C TYR A 58 -9.59 7.91 -1.87
N GLN A 59 -10.56 8.67 -2.41
CA GLN A 59 -11.13 8.39 -3.73
C GLN A 59 -10.14 8.73 -4.82
N ALA A 60 -9.54 9.92 -4.78
CA ALA A 60 -8.49 10.33 -5.71
C ALA A 60 -7.26 9.43 -5.59
N ALA A 61 -6.85 9.10 -4.35
CA ALA A 61 -5.74 8.17 -4.11
C ALA A 61 -5.98 6.81 -4.77
N GLY A 62 -7.18 6.24 -4.58
CA GLY A 62 -7.57 4.97 -5.17
C GLY A 62 -7.58 4.98 -6.69
N TYR A 63 -8.08 6.05 -7.30
CA TYR A 63 -8.04 6.27 -8.74
C TYR A 63 -6.60 6.24 -9.26
N HIS A 64 -5.71 7.03 -8.66
CA HIS A 64 -4.33 7.16 -9.12
C HIS A 64 -3.51 5.89 -8.90
N PHE A 65 -3.63 5.21 -7.75
CA PHE A 65 -2.95 3.92 -7.55
C PHE A 65 -3.44 2.84 -8.52
N LYS A 66 -4.76 2.78 -8.77
CA LYS A 66 -5.33 1.86 -9.75
C LYS A 66 -4.80 2.13 -11.14
N THR A 67 -4.84 3.39 -11.58
CA THR A 67 -4.35 3.80 -12.90
C THR A 67 -2.87 3.45 -13.07
N CYS A 68 -2.03 3.74 -12.08
CA CYS A 68 -0.61 3.35 -12.11
C CYS A 68 -0.44 1.83 -12.26
N ALA A 69 -1.15 1.01 -11.47
CA ALA A 69 -1.06 -0.44 -11.51
C ALA A 69 -1.64 -1.06 -12.81
N GLU A 70 -2.51 -0.35 -13.52
CA GLU A 70 -3.03 -0.74 -14.83
C GLU A 70 -2.08 -0.36 -15.96
N LEU A 71 -1.48 0.83 -15.92
CA LEU A 71 -0.53 1.33 -16.91
C LEU A 71 0.81 0.59 -16.84
N GLU A 72 1.32 0.36 -15.64
CA GLU A 72 2.61 -0.28 -15.41
C GLU A 72 2.47 -1.43 -14.39
N PRO A 73 1.92 -2.59 -14.81
CA PRO A 73 1.61 -3.71 -13.90
C PRO A 73 2.82 -4.32 -13.19
N GLN A 74 4.03 -4.09 -13.70
CA GLN A 74 5.29 -4.57 -13.14
C GLN A 74 5.98 -3.50 -12.25
N PHE A 75 5.33 -2.37 -11.98
CA PHE A 75 5.87 -1.35 -11.09
C PHE A 75 5.65 -1.74 -9.61
N PRO A 76 6.69 -2.20 -8.89
CA PRO A 76 6.51 -2.86 -7.59
C PRO A 76 6.02 -1.91 -6.49
N ASP A 77 6.44 -0.64 -6.53
CA ASP A 77 6.22 0.31 -5.44
C ASP A 77 4.74 0.68 -5.24
N VAL A 78 3.91 0.60 -6.30
CA VAL A 78 2.50 0.96 -6.21
C VAL A 78 1.71 0.01 -5.31
N TYR A 79 2.07 -1.26 -5.29
CA TYR A 79 1.25 -2.30 -4.66
C TYR A 79 1.13 -2.15 -3.14
N TYR A 80 2.22 -1.79 -2.46
CA TYR A 80 2.16 -1.57 -1.02
C TYR A 80 1.17 -0.48 -0.63
N HIS A 81 1.25 0.68 -1.27
CA HIS A 81 0.39 1.82 -0.96
C HIS A 81 -1.07 1.57 -1.36
N TYR A 82 -1.27 0.93 -2.51
CA TYR A 82 -2.60 0.59 -2.99
C TYR A 82 -3.30 -0.44 -2.10
N LEU A 83 -2.61 -1.50 -1.70
CA LEU A 83 -3.13 -2.49 -0.75
C LEU A 83 -3.38 -1.89 0.63
N ARG A 84 -2.51 -1.02 1.11
CA ARG A 84 -2.69 -0.31 2.38
C ARG A 84 -3.97 0.53 2.39
N LEU A 85 -4.24 1.25 1.30
CA LEU A 85 -5.50 1.98 1.11
C LEU A 85 -6.71 1.03 1.15
N MET A 86 -6.64 -0.12 0.47
CA MET A 86 -7.71 -1.10 0.47
C MET A 86 -7.97 -1.72 1.86
N VAL A 87 -6.91 -1.97 2.65
CA VAL A 87 -7.05 -2.39 4.05
C VAL A 87 -7.78 -1.33 4.87
N PHE A 88 -7.40 -0.06 4.69
CA PHE A 88 -8.03 1.07 5.36
C PHE A 88 -9.51 1.18 5.03
N LEU A 89 -9.87 1.14 3.73
CA LEU A 89 -11.23 1.23 3.22
C LEU A 89 -12.03 -0.08 3.31
N ASN A 90 -11.43 -1.16 3.79
CA ASN A 90 -12.06 -2.48 3.92
C ASN A 90 -12.58 -3.07 2.60
N MET A 91 -11.86 -2.89 1.50
CA MET A 91 -12.21 -3.28 0.13
C MET A 91 -11.83 -4.74 -0.17
N GLU A 92 -12.60 -5.69 0.36
CA GLU A 92 -12.23 -7.12 0.40
C GLU A 92 -11.98 -7.75 -0.97
N LYS A 93 -12.91 -7.59 -1.91
CA LYS A 93 -12.81 -8.20 -3.24
C LYS A 93 -11.60 -7.69 -4.01
N GLN A 94 -11.41 -6.37 -4.01
CA GLN A 94 -10.29 -5.72 -4.69
C GLN A 94 -8.96 -6.08 -4.02
N PHE A 95 -8.92 -6.06 -2.67
CA PHE A 95 -7.74 -6.43 -1.91
C PHE A 95 -7.23 -7.82 -2.28
N LYS A 96 -8.11 -8.82 -2.33
CA LYS A 96 -7.75 -10.18 -2.72
C LYS A 96 -7.11 -10.23 -4.10
N LEU A 97 -7.77 -9.65 -5.10
CA LEU A 97 -7.27 -9.65 -6.48
C LEU A 97 -5.92 -8.93 -6.62
N VAL A 98 -5.79 -7.76 -5.99
CA VAL A 98 -4.57 -6.96 -6.10
C VAL A 98 -3.42 -7.57 -5.29
N SER A 99 -3.68 -8.19 -4.15
CA SER A 99 -2.63 -8.87 -3.36
C SER A 99 -2.09 -10.11 -4.08
N GLU A 100 -2.95 -10.91 -4.71
CA GLU A 100 -2.53 -12.04 -5.54
C GLU A 100 -1.66 -11.58 -6.72
N LYS A 101 -2.03 -10.48 -7.38
CA LYS A 101 -1.24 -9.88 -8.45
C LYS A 101 0.10 -9.34 -7.94
N ALA A 102 0.10 -8.62 -6.82
CA ALA A 102 1.30 -8.05 -6.23
C ALA A 102 2.37 -9.11 -5.94
N LEU A 103 1.96 -10.28 -5.44
CA LEU A 103 2.86 -11.40 -5.15
C LEU A 103 3.50 -12.03 -6.41
N GLN A 104 3.04 -11.68 -7.62
CA GLN A 104 3.63 -12.10 -8.88
C GLN A 104 4.58 -11.05 -9.47
N VAL A 105 4.68 -9.87 -8.86
CA VAL A 105 5.49 -8.77 -9.40
C VAL A 105 6.92 -8.84 -8.84
N PRO A 106 7.94 -8.98 -9.70
CA PRO A 106 9.32 -8.96 -9.25
C PRO A 106 9.67 -7.63 -8.57
N GLY A 107 10.40 -7.71 -7.47
CA GLY A 107 10.90 -6.52 -6.76
C GLY A 107 9.91 -5.92 -5.76
N VAL A 108 8.70 -6.45 -5.59
CA VAL A 108 7.87 -6.05 -4.45
C VAL A 108 8.52 -6.46 -3.14
N ASN A 109 8.27 -5.71 -2.09
CA ASN A 109 8.63 -6.13 -0.75
C ASN A 109 7.62 -7.18 -0.26
N TYR A 110 7.96 -8.47 -0.45
CA TYR A 110 7.09 -9.60 -0.08
C TYR A 110 6.70 -9.59 1.40
N ALA A 111 7.64 -9.25 2.29
CA ALA A 111 7.34 -9.16 3.72
C ALA A 111 6.25 -8.14 3.99
N SER A 112 6.33 -6.96 3.38
CA SER A 112 5.31 -5.91 3.51
C SER A 112 3.96 -6.31 2.92
N ILE A 113 3.94 -7.01 1.77
CA ILE A 113 2.69 -7.48 1.16
C ILE A 113 2.04 -8.55 2.04
N TYR A 114 2.78 -9.57 2.49
CA TYR A 114 2.24 -10.58 3.40
C TYR A 114 1.80 -10.00 4.74
N ASN A 115 2.50 -8.99 5.26
CA ASN A 115 2.09 -8.28 6.47
C ASN A 115 0.72 -7.57 6.28
N LEU A 116 0.48 -6.94 5.13
CA LEU A 116 -0.83 -6.36 4.81
C LEU A 116 -1.92 -7.43 4.65
N ILE A 117 -1.62 -8.58 4.07
CA ILE A 117 -2.54 -9.73 3.99
C ILE A 117 -2.90 -10.21 5.40
N GLY A 118 -1.91 -10.33 6.28
CA GLY A 118 -2.10 -10.68 7.68
C GLY A 118 -2.98 -9.67 8.41
N LEU A 119 -2.70 -8.38 8.25
CA LEU A 119 -3.47 -7.29 8.84
C LEU A 119 -4.93 -7.27 8.36
N PHE A 120 -5.16 -7.52 7.07
CA PHE A 120 -6.51 -7.60 6.51
C PHE A 120 -7.28 -8.79 7.08
N ALA A 121 -6.65 -9.97 7.15
CA ALA A 121 -7.23 -11.18 7.74
C ALA A 121 -7.53 -10.99 9.25
N GLU A 122 -6.63 -10.33 9.98
CA GLU A 122 -6.83 -9.97 11.38
C GLU A 122 -8.05 -9.06 11.56
N LYS A 123 -8.18 -8.01 10.72
CA LYS A 123 -9.31 -7.09 10.70
C LYS A 123 -10.63 -7.82 10.43
N LYS A 124 -10.60 -8.87 9.61
CA LYS A 124 -11.75 -9.76 9.32
C LYS A 124 -11.95 -10.88 10.35
N ARG A 125 -11.12 -10.95 11.39
CA ARG A 125 -11.14 -12.00 12.39
C ARG A 125 -10.89 -13.41 11.86
N VAL A 126 -10.22 -13.53 10.69
CA VAL A 126 -9.76 -14.79 10.13
C VAL A 126 -8.41 -15.14 10.73
N TRP A 127 -8.43 -15.55 12.02
CA TRP A 127 -7.23 -15.66 12.86
C TRP A 127 -6.17 -16.61 12.31
N ALA A 128 -6.58 -17.76 11.77
CA ALA A 128 -5.63 -18.71 11.18
C ALA A 128 -4.93 -18.10 9.95
N GLY A 129 -5.70 -17.53 9.02
CA GLY A 129 -5.17 -16.87 7.84
C GLY A 129 -4.27 -15.66 8.18
N ALA A 130 -4.60 -14.91 9.24
CA ALA A 130 -3.76 -13.82 9.71
C ALA A 130 -2.39 -14.33 10.20
N ILE A 131 -2.36 -15.39 11.01
CA ILE A 131 -1.12 -15.99 11.52
C ILE A 131 -0.28 -16.56 10.37
N ASP A 132 -0.91 -17.24 9.41
CA ASP A 132 -0.21 -17.84 8.28
C ASP A 132 0.40 -16.77 7.36
N ALA A 133 -0.33 -15.68 7.10
CA ALA A 133 0.18 -14.56 6.33
C ALA A 133 1.34 -13.84 7.04
N TYR A 134 1.24 -13.60 8.35
CA TYR A 134 2.33 -13.02 9.14
C TYR A 134 3.57 -13.94 9.19
N ARG A 135 3.38 -15.28 9.22
CA ARG A 135 4.52 -16.22 9.12
C ARG A 135 5.23 -16.12 7.78
N ASN A 136 4.47 -16.00 6.68
CA ASN A 136 5.05 -15.76 5.37
C ASN A 136 5.80 -14.41 5.33
N ALA A 137 5.23 -13.36 5.94
CA ALA A 137 5.94 -12.09 6.08
C ALA A 137 7.26 -12.23 6.85
N LEU A 138 7.26 -13.03 7.93
CA LEU A 138 8.45 -13.27 8.75
C LEU A 138 9.57 -14.01 7.98
N LEU A 139 9.21 -14.93 7.08
CA LEU A 139 10.17 -15.64 6.23
C LEU A 139 10.86 -14.69 5.23
N GLU A 140 10.15 -13.68 4.76
CA GLU A 140 10.64 -12.70 3.78
C GLU A 140 11.31 -11.47 4.45
N ALA A 141 11.13 -11.28 5.75
CA ALA A 141 11.66 -10.13 6.48
C ALA A 141 13.19 -10.16 6.57
N THR A 142 13.82 -9.05 6.22
CA THR A 142 15.28 -8.94 6.13
C THR A 142 15.92 -8.25 7.33
N SER A 143 15.21 -7.36 8.01
CA SER A 143 15.71 -6.63 9.18
C SER A 143 15.18 -7.18 10.50
N LYS A 144 15.95 -7.01 11.58
CA LYS A 144 15.54 -7.40 12.92
C LYS A 144 14.26 -6.66 13.35
N ASN A 145 14.21 -5.36 13.14
CA ASN A 145 13.05 -4.54 13.53
C ASN A 145 11.76 -4.99 12.82
N GLU A 146 11.86 -5.37 11.55
CA GLU A 146 10.73 -5.90 10.79
C GLU A 146 10.26 -7.24 11.34
N LYS A 147 11.20 -8.13 11.67
CA LYS A 147 10.91 -9.43 12.30
C LYS A 147 10.21 -9.26 13.65
N ASP A 148 10.78 -8.44 14.52
CA ASP A 148 10.23 -8.16 15.85
C ASP A 148 8.77 -7.64 15.74
N TYR A 149 8.51 -6.71 14.83
CA TYR A 149 7.17 -6.18 14.58
C TYR A 149 6.17 -7.24 14.09
N ILE A 150 6.61 -8.13 13.19
CA ILE A 150 5.76 -9.20 12.67
C ILE A 150 5.49 -10.24 13.75
N GLU A 151 6.48 -10.60 14.59
CA GLU A 151 6.32 -11.50 15.72
C GLU A 151 5.33 -10.96 16.75
N GLU A 152 5.40 -9.68 17.08
CA GLU A 152 4.41 -9.00 17.93
C GLU A 152 2.99 -9.10 17.33
N SER A 153 2.87 -8.98 16.01
CA SER A 153 1.59 -9.12 15.30
C SER A 153 1.02 -10.54 15.43
N ILE A 154 1.88 -11.56 15.32
CA ILE A 154 1.48 -12.97 15.53
C ILE A 154 0.98 -13.19 16.95
N GLU A 155 1.73 -12.72 17.94
CA GLU A 155 1.35 -12.88 19.36
C GLU A 155 0.04 -12.13 19.68
N ARG A 156 -0.13 -10.93 19.16
CA ARG A 156 -1.38 -10.17 19.29
C ARG A 156 -2.58 -10.95 18.73
N VAL A 157 -2.43 -11.59 17.55
CA VAL A 157 -3.52 -12.39 16.96
C VAL A 157 -3.81 -13.65 17.77
N LYS A 158 -2.77 -14.34 18.26
CA LYS A 158 -2.94 -15.51 19.14
C LYS A 158 -3.72 -15.14 20.41
N GLU A 159 -3.40 -14.00 21.02
CA GLU A 159 -4.11 -13.51 22.20
C GLU A 159 -5.58 -13.19 21.90
N LYS A 160 -5.86 -12.46 20.82
CA LYS A 160 -7.24 -12.18 20.39
C LYS A 160 -8.04 -13.46 20.16
N LYS A 161 -7.43 -14.48 19.52
CA LYS A 161 -8.05 -15.78 19.29
C LYS A 161 -8.36 -16.51 20.60
N ARG A 162 -7.46 -16.43 21.58
CA ARG A 162 -7.64 -17.03 22.91
C ARG A 162 -8.79 -16.37 23.68
N GLN A 163 -8.82 -15.04 23.69
CA GLN A 163 -9.89 -14.27 24.35
C GLN A 163 -11.26 -14.57 23.74
N MET A 164 -11.37 -14.67 22.41
CA MET A 164 -12.62 -15.03 21.74
C MET A 164 -13.11 -16.42 22.12
N LYS A 165 -12.20 -17.40 22.25
CA LYS A 165 -12.59 -18.76 22.72
C LYS A 165 -13.13 -18.73 24.14
N LYS A 166 -12.47 -18.01 25.06
CA LYS A 166 -12.90 -17.86 26.44
C LYS A 166 -14.29 -17.22 26.52
N TYR A 167 -14.51 -16.14 25.82
CA TYR A 167 -15.78 -15.43 25.77
C TYR A 167 -16.93 -16.32 25.26
N ASN A 168 -16.70 -17.07 24.15
CA ASN A 168 -17.71 -17.99 23.62
C ASN A 168 -18.04 -19.12 24.59
N TYR A 169 -17.07 -19.62 25.35
CA TYR A 169 -17.29 -20.63 26.40
C TYR A 169 -18.15 -20.09 27.55
N GLU A 170 -17.89 -18.87 28.01
CA GLU A 170 -18.66 -18.21 29.07
C GLU A 170 -20.11 -17.91 28.66
N LEU A 171 -20.39 -17.68 27.40
CA LEU A 171 -21.76 -17.45 26.86
C LEU A 171 -22.54 -18.77 26.67
N SER A 172 -21.87 -19.91 26.62
CA SER A 172 -22.48 -21.23 26.35
C SER A 172 -22.80 -22.00 27.60
N ASN A 173 -22.43 -21.49 28.76
CA ASN A 173 -22.71 -22.02 30.11
C ASN A 173 -23.61 -21.07 30.89
#